data_6af4f00ea5fd07df778b305c8e5b9700
#
_entry.id   6af4f00ea5fd07df778b305c8e5b9700
#
_cell.length_a   1.000
_cell.length_b   1.000
_cell.length_c   1.000
_cell.angle_alpha   90.00
_cell.angle_beta   90.00
_cell.angle_gamma   90.00
#
_symmetry.space_group_name_H-M   'P 1'
#
loop_
_entity.id
_entity.type
_entity.pdbx_description
1 polymer ?
#
loop_
_entity_poly.entity_id
_entity_poly.type
_entity_poly.pdbx_seq_one_letter_code
_entity_poly.pdbx_strand_id
1 'polypeptide(L)'
;MSIEFVVSTLIPASEEEIYNAWLSSEGHTLMTGSPASVSAGVGGEFNAWDGYIRGRNLDLEYGKRIVQSWRTTEFSDDEDDSQIEVTLEPVGDQTKVTLRHTGLPPHGMQYEQGWVEAYIEPMKEYFEGLKT
;
A
#
# COMPACT_ATOMS: atom_id res chain seq x y z
N MET A 1 -11.20 17.47 -11.96
CA MET A 1 -9.78 17.40 -11.58
C MET A 1 -9.57 16.34 -10.53
N SER A 2 -8.61 15.43 -10.76
CA SER A 2 -8.30 14.40 -9.78
C SER A 2 -7.21 14.89 -8.84
N ILE A 3 -7.19 14.31 -7.64
CA ILE A 3 -6.17 14.58 -6.63
C ILE A 3 -5.08 13.52 -6.76
N GLU A 4 -3.82 13.91 -6.60
CA GLU A 4 -2.71 12.97 -6.55
C GLU A 4 -1.63 13.44 -5.59
N PHE A 5 -0.87 12.48 -5.04
CA PHE A 5 0.26 12.78 -4.14
C PHE A 5 1.24 11.62 -4.14
N VAL A 6 2.41 11.84 -3.56
CA VAL A 6 3.45 10.82 -3.40
C VAL A 6 3.94 10.85 -1.96
N VAL A 7 4.04 9.66 -1.35
CA VAL A 7 4.68 9.50 -0.04
C VAL A 7 5.80 8.46 -0.18
N SER A 8 6.86 8.60 0.60
CA SER A 8 7.97 7.64 0.55
C SER A 8 8.67 7.54 1.90
N THR A 9 9.39 6.43 2.07
CA THR A 9 10.17 6.19 3.28
C THR A 9 11.23 5.12 3.03
N LEU A 10 12.21 5.02 3.91
CA LEU A 10 13.18 3.94 3.92
C LEU A 10 12.75 2.91 4.94
N ILE A 11 12.69 1.63 4.52
CA ILE A 11 12.29 0.51 5.35
C ILE A 11 13.49 -0.44 5.50
N PRO A 12 13.84 -0.88 6.71
CA PRO A 12 14.99 -1.77 6.94
C PRO A 12 14.64 -3.23 6.63
N ALA A 13 14.34 -3.51 5.36
CA ALA A 13 13.99 -4.84 4.88
C ALA A 13 14.33 -4.93 3.40
N SER A 14 14.39 -6.15 2.86
CA SER A 14 14.63 -6.34 1.43
C SER A 14 13.38 -6.02 0.62
N GLU A 15 13.57 -5.77 -0.67
CA GLU A 15 12.47 -5.53 -1.59
C GLU A 15 11.50 -6.71 -1.61
N GLU A 16 12.02 -7.93 -1.61
CA GLU A 16 11.22 -9.15 -1.64
C GLU A 16 10.39 -9.29 -0.36
N GLU A 17 10.97 -8.98 0.79
CA GLU A 17 10.25 -9.06 2.07
C GLU A 17 9.05 -8.10 2.09
N ILE A 18 9.26 -6.87 1.61
CA ILE A 18 8.20 -5.86 1.59
C ILE A 18 7.13 -6.23 0.56
N TYR A 19 7.56 -6.64 -0.63
CA TYR A 19 6.66 -7.06 -1.71
C TYR A 19 5.75 -8.21 -1.25
N ASN A 20 6.37 -9.25 -0.67
CA ASN A 20 5.63 -10.42 -0.22
C ASN A 20 4.68 -10.08 0.92
N ALA A 21 5.10 -9.23 1.85
CA ALA A 21 4.23 -8.80 2.96
C ALA A 21 3.03 -8.01 2.46
N TRP A 22 3.25 -7.11 1.50
CA TRP A 22 2.16 -6.31 0.93
C TRP A 22 1.10 -7.19 0.27
N LEU A 23 1.53 -8.23 -0.43
CA LEU A 23 0.64 -9.12 -1.20
C LEU A 23 0.22 -10.39 -0.45
N SER A 24 0.43 -10.44 0.86
CA SER A 24 0.02 -11.55 1.72
C SER A 24 -1.00 -11.06 2.73
N SER A 25 -2.07 -11.82 2.93
CA SER A 25 -3.08 -11.47 3.95
C SER A 25 -2.43 -11.38 5.33
N GLU A 26 -1.62 -12.37 5.70
CA GLU A 26 -0.92 -12.38 6.98
C GLU A 26 0.09 -11.24 7.08
N GLY A 27 0.93 -11.07 6.05
CA GLY A 27 1.97 -10.04 6.06
C GLY A 27 1.39 -8.64 6.11
N HIS A 28 0.36 -8.38 5.33
CA HIS A 28 -0.29 -7.07 5.30
C HIS A 28 -0.94 -6.75 6.66
N THR A 29 -1.60 -7.76 7.25
CA THR A 29 -2.19 -7.63 8.58
C THR A 29 -1.12 -7.32 9.64
N LEU A 30 0.01 -8.02 9.58
CA LEU A 30 1.10 -7.80 10.52
C LEU A 30 1.75 -6.43 10.37
N MET A 31 1.93 -5.97 9.13
CA MET A 31 2.53 -4.65 8.85
C MET A 31 1.70 -3.49 9.39
N THR A 32 0.38 -3.59 9.26
CA THR A 32 -0.51 -2.47 9.61
C THR A 32 -1.12 -2.59 10.99
N GLY A 33 -1.20 -3.82 11.51
CA GLY A 33 -1.89 -4.07 12.77
C GLY A 33 -3.40 -4.17 12.64
N SER A 34 -3.93 -4.22 11.41
CA SER A 34 -5.36 -4.31 11.16
C SER A 34 -5.67 -5.42 10.16
N PRO A 35 -6.83 -6.09 10.27
CA PRO A 35 -7.15 -7.21 9.37
C PRO A 35 -7.12 -6.82 7.90
N ALA A 36 -6.49 -7.69 7.09
CA ALA A 36 -6.40 -7.54 5.65
C ALA A 36 -6.57 -8.89 4.98
N SER A 37 -7.10 -8.87 3.77
CA SER A 37 -7.23 -10.06 2.93
C SER A 37 -6.69 -9.70 1.55
N VAL A 38 -5.69 -10.42 1.07
CA VAL A 38 -4.99 -10.09 -0.17
C VAL A 38 -4.79 -11.33 -1.02
N SER A 39 -5.21 -11.27 -2.29
CA SER A 39 -4.87 -12.27 -3.29
C SER A 39 -3.61 -11.80 -4.01
N ALA A 40 -2.64 -12.69 -4.20
CA ALA A 40 -1.30 -12.31 -4.64
C ALA A 40 -1.09 -12.23 -6.16
N GLY A 41 -2.11 -12.43 -6.98
CA GLY A 41 -1.98 -12.41 -8.44
C GLY A 41 -2.66 -11.22 -9.09
N VAL A 42 -2.29 -10.94 -10.34
CA VAL A 42 -2.95 -9.90 -11.13
C VAL A 42 -4.44 -10.26 -11.26
N GLY A 43 -5.30 -9.27 -11.10
CA GLY A 43 -6.75 -9.44 -11.07
C GLY A 43 -7.31 -9.88 -9.74
N GLY A 44 -6.45 -10.24 -8.78
CA GLY A 44 -6.87 -10.64 -7.44
C GLY A 44 -7.37 -9.45 -6.63
N GLU A 45 -8.36 -9.70 -5.80
CA GLU A 45 -8.95 -8.66 -4.95
C GLU A 45 -8.21 -8.55 -3.62
N PHE A 46 -8.23 -7.35 -3.05
CA PHE A 46 -7.71 -7.15 -1.71
C PHE A 46 -8.62 -6.23 -0.91
N ASN A 47 -8.56 -6.36 0.41
CA ASN A 47 -9.10 -5.36 1.32
C ASN A 47 -8.13 -5.20 2.48
N ALA A 48 -8.19 -4.06 3.15
CA ALA A 48 -7.35 -3.75 4.29
C ALA A 48 -8.15 -2.89 5.27
N TRP A 49 -7.61 -2.78 6.49
CA TRP A 49 -8.27 -2.00 7.55
C TRP A 49 -9.70 -2.46 7.76
N ASP A 50 -9.85 -3.79 7.85
CA ASP A 50 -11.12 -4.45 8.14
C ASP A 50 -12.22 -4.08 7.14
N GLY A 51 -11.84 -4.04 5.85
CA GLY A 51 -12.77 -3.76 4.76
C GLY A 51 -12.98 -2.29 4.41
N TYR A 52 -12.36 -1.39 5.18
CA TYR A 52 -12.44 0.04 4.87
C TYR A 52 -11.83 0.36 3.50
N ILE A 53 -10.69 -0.29 3.17
CA ILE A 53 -10.00 -0.13 1.89
C ILE A 53 -10.21 -1.39 1.07
N ARG A 54 -10.43 -1.25 -0.24
CA ARG A 54 -10.53 -2.41 -1.14
C ARG A 54 -10.09 -2.04 -2.56
N GLY A 55 -9.70 -3.04 -3.33
CA GLY A 55 -9.28 -2.87 -4.72
C GLY A 55 -8.85 -4.18 -5.35
N ARG A 56 -8.11 -4.07 -6.47
CA ARG A 56 -7.59 -5.21 -7.22
C ARG A 56 -6.15 -4.94 -7.62
N ASN A 57 -5.39 -6.04 -7.76
CA ASN A 57 -4.05 -5.95 -8.32
C ASN A 57 -4.15 -5.74 -9.83
N LEU A 58 -3.60 -4.64 -10.34
CA LEU A 58 -3.65 -4.29 -11.76
C LEU A 58 -2.39 -4.70 -12.51
N ASP A 59 -1.22 -4.54 -11.88
CA ASP A 59 0.06 -4.90 -12.46
C ASP A 59 1.05 -5.20 -11.34
N LEU A 60 1.89 -6.21 -11.55
CA LEU A 60 2.84 -6.67 -10.53
C LEU A 60 4.18 -6.97 -11.16
N GLU A 61 5.27 -6.43 -10.59
CA GLU A 61 6.64 -6.80 -10.92
C GLU A 61 7.29 -7.27 -9.62
N TYR A 62 7.62 -8.54 -9.56
CA TYR A 62 8.11 -9.16 -8.34
C TYR A 62 9.27 -8.38 -7.71
N GLY A 63 9.11 -8.02 -6.45
CA GLY A 63 10.12 -7.31 -5.68
C GLY A 63 10.36 -5.86 -6.09
N LYS A 64 9.61 -5.33 -7.08
CA LYS A 64 9.88 -3.98 -7.61
C LYS A 64 8.69 -3.05 -7.63
N ARG A 65 7.52 -3.56 -8.02
CA ARG A 65 6.40 -2.67 -8.29
C ARG A 65 5.07 -3.36 -8.09
N ILE A 66 4.13 -2.67 -7.43
CA ILE A 66 2.77 -3.13 -7.22
C ILE A 66 1.84 -2.00 -7.66
N VAL A 67 0.91 -2.29 -8.58
CA VAL A 67 -0.12 -1.33 -9.01
C VAL A 67 -1.47 -1.92 -8.63
N GLN A 68 -2.27 -1.13 -7.92
CA GLN A 68 -3.59 -1.59 -7.45
C GLN A 68 -4.63 -0.50 -7.69
N SER A 69 -5.88 -0.91 -7.99
CA SER A 69 -7.00 0.00 -7.88
C SER A 69 -7.29 0.17 -6.38
N TRP A 70 -7.93 1.28 -5.99
CA TRP A 70 -8.04 1.60 -4.58
C TRP A 70 -9.26 2.48 -4.32
N ARG A 71 -10.03 2.12 -3.31
CA ARG A 71 -11.14 2.91 -2.82
C ARG A 71 -11.41 2.61 -1.36
N THR A 72 -12.11 3.52 -0.69
CA THR A 72 -12.56 3.30 0.69
C THR A 72 -14.07 3.36 0.74
N THR A 73 -14.61 3.03 1.91
CA THR A 73 -16.04 3.13 2.15
C THR A 73 -16.56 4.58 2.08
N GLU A 74 -15.65 5.56 2.06
CA GLU A 74 -16.01 6.97 1.93
C GLU A 74 -16.17 7.44 0.49
N PHE A 75 -15.80 6.60 -0.49
CA PHE A 75 -16.07 6.90 -1.90
C PHE A 75 -17.56 6.70 -2.15
N SER A 76 -18.16 7.61 -2.91
CA SER A 76 -19.56 7.42 -3.33
C SER A 76 -19.63 6.43 -4.48
N ASP A 77 -20.81 5.86 -4.73
CA ASP A 77 -21.00 4.85 -5.77
C ASP A 77 -20.68 5.36 -7.18
N ASP A 78 -20.82 6.66 -7.40
CA ASP A 78 -20.53 7.26 -8.69
C ASP A 78 -19.09 7.78 -8.82
N GLU A 79 -18.26 7.58 -7.79
CA GLU A 79 -16.83 7.90 -7.86
C GLU A 79 -16.05 6.67 -8.29
N ASP A 80 -15.20 6.85 -9.32
CA ASP A 80 -14.36 5.76 -9.80
C ASP A 80 -13.28 5.39 -8.81
N ASP A 81 -12.76 4.16 -8.91
CA ASP A 81 -11.61 3.74 -8.13
C ASP A 81 -10.42 4.63 -8.47
N SER A 82 -9.63 4.95 -7.46
CA SER A 82 -8.33 5.57 -7.65
C SER A 82 -7.30 4.48 -7.91
N GLN A 83 -6.02 4.87 -8.04
CA GLN A 83 -4.94 3.93 -8.30
C GLN A 83 -3.75 4.25 -7.42
N ILE A 84 -3.11 3.20 -6.90
CA ILE A 84 -1.84 3.34 -6.20
C ILE A 84 -0.76 2.58 -6.97
N GLU A 85 0.46 3.12 -6.91
CA GLU A 85 1.64 2.47 -7.44
C GLU A 85 2.69 2.47 -6.33
N VAL A 86 3.09 1.28 -5.90
CA VAL A 86 4.14 1.13 -4.89
C VAL A 86 5.40 0.66 -5.61
N THR A 87 6.47 1.45 -5.51
CA THR A 87 7.76 1.09 -6.11
C THR A 87 8.78 0.85 -5.01
N LEU A 88 9.65 -0.13 -5.23
CA LEU A 88 10.64 -0.59 -4.26
C LEU A 88 12.02 -0.47 -4.87
N GLU A 89 12.92 0.29 -4.23
CA GLU A 89 14.27 0.51 -4.71
C GLU A 89 15.29 0.21 -3.62
N PRO A 90 16.34 -0.57 -3.91
CA PRO A 90 17.37 -0.84 -2.91
C PRO A 90 18.18 0.42 -2.61
N VAL A 91 18.41 0.71 -1.33
CA VAL A 91 19.24 1.82 -0.87
C VAL A 91 20.14 1.26 0.24
N GLY A 92 21.34 0.81 -0.13
CA GLY A 92 22.21 0.11 0.81
C GLY A 92 21.57 -1.18 1.26
N ASP A 93 21.42 -1.36 2.57
CA ASP A 93 20.77 -2.53 3.17
C ASP A 93 19.30 -2.27 3.51
N GLN A 94 18.74 -1.17 2.98
CA GLN A 94 17.34 -0.81 3.17
C GLN A 94 16.63 -0.74 1.82
N THR A 95 15.33 -0.55 1.84
CA THR A 95 14.53 -0.35 0.63
C THR A 95 13.77 0.96 0.73
N LYS A 96 13.86 1.77 -0.33
CA LYS A 96 13.03 2.96 -0.45
C LYS A 96 11.68 2.53 -1.00
N VAL A 97 10.63 2.75 -0.23
CA VAL A 97 9.25 2.47 -0.63
C VAL A 97 8.62 3.79 -1.04
N THR A 98 8.17 3.88 -2.28
CA THR A 98 7.47 5.07 -2.79
C THR A 98 6.07 4.68 -3.18
N LEU A 99 5.08 5.37 -2.65
CA LEU A 99 3.68 5.16 -3.00
C LEU A 99 3.15 6.41 -3.70
N ARG A 100 2.72 6.22 -4.93
CA ARG A 100 2.07 7.27 -5.72
C ARG A 100 0.58 6.96 -5.81
N HIS A 101 -0.24 7.90 -5.37
CA HIS A 101 -1.69 7.74 -5.38
C HIS A 101 -2.27 8.74 -6.40
N THR A 102 -2.99 8.25 -7.37
CA THR A 102 -3.54 9.07 -8.47
C THR A 102 -5.02 8.79 -8.66
N GLY A 103 -5.70 9.71 -9.35
CA GLY A 103 -7.11 9.51 -9.70
C GLY A 103 -8.07 9.59 -8.53
N LEU A 104 -7.69 10.26 -7.44
CA LEU A 104 -8.55 10.41 -6.26
C LEU A 104 -9.66 11.43 -6.51
N PRO A 105 -10.83 11.22 -5.88
CA PRO A 105 -11.90 12.22 -5.93
C PRO A 105 -11.50 13.49 -5.16
N PRO A 106 -12.29 14.58 -5.27
CA PRO A 106 -11.92 15.86 -4.64
C PRO A 106 -11.63 15.83 -3.15
N HIS A 107 -12.20 14.87 -2.39
CA HIS A 107 -11.94 14.72 -0.97
C HIS A 107 -10.67 13.92 -0.67
N GLY A 108 -9.91 13.54 -1.70
CA GLY A 108 -8.83 12.55 -1.59
C GLY A 108 -7.57 13.00 -0.85
N MET A 109 -7.34 14.30 -0.65
CA MET A 109 -6.13 14.75 0.05
C MET A 109 -6.04 14.24 1.48
N GLN A 110 -7.18 13.89 2.10
CA GLN A 110 -7.19 13.31 3.44
C GLN A 110 -6.39 12.01 3.52
N TYR A 111 -6.27 11.28 2.40
CA TYR A 111 -5.58 10.00 2.39
C TYR A 111 -4.06 10.13 2.44
N GLU A 112 -3.50 11.28 2.11
CA GLU A 112 -2.06 11.49 2.21
C GLU A 112 -1.56 11.26 3.63
N GLN A 113 -2.20 11.91 4.60
CA GLN A 113 -1.87 11.73 6.01
C GLN A 113 -2.21 10.29 6.47
N GLY A 114 -3.29 9.74 5.96
CA GLY A 114 -3.68 8.36 6.26
C GLY A 114 -2.61 7.35 5.84
N TRP A 115 -1.96 7.53 4.68
CA TRP A 115 -0.87 6.66 4.26
C TRP A 115 0.31 6.73 5.21
N VAL A 116 0.65 7.93 5.69
CA VAL A 116 1.75 8.10 6.63
C VAL A 116 1.44 7.39 7.96
N GLU A 117 0.29 7.66 8.55
CA GLU A 117 -0.08 7.13 9.87
C GLU A 117 -0.43 5.64 9.85
N ALA A 118 -1.06 5.18 8.78
CA ALA A 118 -1.59 3.82 8.73
C ALA A 118 -0.68 2.82 8.02
N TYR A 119 0.26 3.28 7.23
CA TYR A 119 1.19 2.41 6.48
C TYR A 119 2.65 2.73 6.72
N ILE A 120 3.07 3.96 6.46
CA ILE A 120 4.49 4.34 6.54
C ILE A 120 5.05 4.08 7.94
N GLU A 121 4.41 4.64 8.95
CA GLU A 121 4.88 4.49 10.33
C GLU A 121 4.75 3.06 10.86
N PRO A 122 3.61 2.38 10.67
CA PRO A 122 3.50 0.98 11.13
C PRO A 122 4.46 0.02 10.42
N MET A 123 4.69 0.21 9.13
CA MET A 123 5.63 -0.62 8.37
C MET A 123 7.05 -0.48 8.90
N LYS A 124 7.48 0.75 9.16
CA LYS A 124 8.81 0.99 9.71
C LYS A 124 8.98 0.30 11.05
N GLU A 125 8.02 0.46 11.94
CA GLU A 125 8.06 -0.18 13.26
C GLU A 125 8.08 -1.71 13.15
N TYR A 126 7.26 -2.26 12.27
CA TYR A 126 7.17 -3.71 12.09
C TYR A 126 8.51 -4.29 11.62
N PHE A 127 9.08 -3.74 10.54
CA PHE A 127 10.34 -4.26 9.99
C PHE A 127 11.54 -3.95 10.87
N GLU A 128 11.56 -2.82 11.57
CA GLU A 128 12.59 -2.53 12.55
C GLU A 128 12.56 -3.56 13.70
N GLY A 129 11.36 -3.92 14.14
CA GLY A 129 11.18 -4.91 15.19
C GLY A 129 11.70 -6.30 14.81
N LEU A 130 11.65 -6.67 13.54
CA LEU A 130 12.15 -7.95 13.08
C LEU A 130 13.69 -8.06 13.14
N LYS A 131 14.38 -6.94 13.23
CA LYS A 131 15.85 -6.92 13.27
C LYS A 131 16.45 -6.93 14.66
N THR A 132 15.63 -6.83 15.67
CA THR A 132 16.10 -6.80 17.06
C THR A 132 15.97 -8.16 17.74
#